data_344c4fc656fcdba75be4757f2ce80b72
#
_entry.id   344c4fc656fcdba75be4757f2ce80b72
#
_cell.length_a   1.000
_cell.length_b   1.000
_cell.length_c   1.000
_cell.angle_alpha   90.00
_cell.angle_beta   90.00
_cell.angle_gamma   90.00
#
_symmetry.space_group_name_H-M   'P 1'
#
loop_
_entity.id
_entity.type
_entity.pdbx_description
1 polymer ?
#
loop_
_entity_poly.entity_id
_entity_poly.type
_entity_poly.pdbx_seq_one_letter_code
_entity_poly.pdbx_strand_id
1 'polypeptide(L)'
;MRLTRLAIATAPALFVLLWSTGFIGARFGLPYIEPLTFGAVRMAFAVLIMTAIVIVGNAQRPDAGEVGHSLVAGSLVHGLCVGGVYTAISQGVPVGISALILGLQPILASTIADRFLGDRVTPVQWAGLVLGVVGVLLVLHDRSIVLAGSALGWVASLLSLIGITLGTLYQKRYCGGIDWRTGNLTQCIGAGLLFAAGAFAFETREIRWSGELIFALAWLVLVLSIAAVGLMYWLIRRSAATGFASLFYLVPAVTAIFAFILFGERLDALSVLGMVICAGGVLLANQGTAKPREF
;
A
#
# COMPACT_ATOMS: atom_id res chain seq x y z
N MET A 1 19.58 10.62 25.37
CA MET A 1 19.26 9.19 25.51
C MET A 1 17.76 8.88 25.70
N ARG A 2 16.99 9.59 26.54
CA ARG A 2 15.53 9.31 26.70
C ARG A 2 14.70 9.62 25.47
N LEU A 3 14.93 10.73 24.77
CA LEU A 3 14.21 11.12 23.53
C LEU A 3 14.43 10.11 22.41
N THR A 4 15.64 9.58 22.26
CA THR A 4 15.95 8.57 21.23
C THR A 4 15.24 7.23 21.50
N ARG A 5 15.13 6.82 22.76
CA ARG A 5 14.39 5.60 23.14
C ARG A 5 12.88 5.76 22.92
N LEU A 6 12.32 6.93 23.24
CA LEU A 6 10.92 7.23 23.00
C LEU A 6 10.61 7.24 21.50
N ALA A 7 11.43 7.90 20.67
CA ALA A 7 11.29 7.92 19.21
C ALA A 7 11.34 6.51 18.61
N ILE A 8 12.23 5.64 19.10
CA ILE A 8 12.33 4.24 18.64
C ILE A 8 11.06 3.45 19.03
N ALA A 9 10.53 3.67 20.23
CA ALA A 9 9.35 2.96 20.70
C ALA A 9 8.05 3.40 20.00
N THR A 10 7.94 4.68 19.59
CA THR A 10 6.74 5.25 18.97
C THR A 10 6.75 5.15 17.43
N ALA A 11 7.91 4.99 16.82
CA ALA A 11 8.06 4.94 15.36
C ALA A 11 7.18 3.89 14.66
N PRO A 12 7.02 2.65 15.17
CA PRO A 12 6.12 1.66 14.58
C PRO A 12 4.66 2.12 14.55
N ALA A 13 4.17 2.66 15.66
CA ALA A 13 2.79 3.17 15.74
C ALA A 13 2.60 4.37 14.80
N LEU A 14 3.57 5.29 14.77
CA LEU A 14 3.55 6.43 13.85
C LEU A 14 3.52 5.97 12.39
N PHE A 15 4.31 4.95 12.03
CA PHE A 15 4.30 4.38 10.69
C PHE A 15 2.91 3.86 10.30
N VAL A 16 2.27 3.06 11.16
CA VAL A 16 0.92 2.53 10.92
C VAL A 16 -0.08 3.65 10.75
N LEU A 17 -0.06 4.66 11.63
CA LEU A 17 -0.94 5.82 11.53
C LEU A 17 -0.74 6.55 10.19
N LEU A 18 0.50 6.93 9.87
CA LEU A 18 0.80 7.64 8.62
C LEU A 18 0.38 6.82 7.39
N TRP A 19 0.71 5.53 7.36
CA TRP A 19 0.39 4.67 6.23
C TRP A 19 -1.12 4.53 6.02
N SER A 20 -1.88 4.36 7.09
CA SER A 20 -3.35 4.28 7.06
C SER A 20 -3.99 5.54 6.50
N THR A 21 -3.40 6.72 6.71
CA THR A 21 -3.91 7.98 6.15
C THR A 21 -3.81 8.06 4.63
N GLY A 22 -3.09 7.15 3.96
CA GLY A 22 -3.04 7.08 2.51
C GLY A 22 -4.40 6.84 1.87
N PHE A 23 -5.19 5.95 2.43
CA PHE A 23 -6.56 5.67 1.99
C PHE A 23 -7.49 6.87 2.26
N ILE A 24 -7.29 7.52 3.41
CA ILE A 24 -8.06 8.70 3.82
C ILE A 24 -7.77 9.88 2.88
N GLY A 25 -6.51 10.16 2.59
CA GLY A 25 -6.10 11.20 1.65
C GLY A 25 -6.66 10.95 0.24
N ALA A 26 -6.72 9.69 -0.20
CA ALA A 26 -7.36 9.33 -1.45
C ALA A 26 -8.85 9.73 -1.44
N ARG A 27 -9.59 9.38 -0.39
CA ARG A 27 -11.01 9.69 -0.27
C ARG A 27 -11.30 11.19 -0.25
N PHE A 28 -10.41 12.00 0.33
CA PHE A 28 -10.54 13.47 0.30
C PHE A 28 -10.29 14.06 -1.08
N GLY A 29 -9.35 13.54 -1.85
CA GLY A 29 -8.99 14.08 -3.18
C GLY A 29 -9.94 13.65 -4.30
N LEU A 30 -10.37 12.39 -4.32
CA LEU A 30 -11.13 11.77 -5.41
C LEU A 30 -12.45 12.45 -5.81
N PRO A 31 -13.17 13.21 -4.95
CA PRO A 31 -14.34 13.99 -5.40
C PRO A 31 -14.02 15.13 -6.37
N TYR A 32 -12.75 15.53 -6.48
CA TYR A 32 -12.31 16.71 -7.22
C TYR A 32 -11.45 16.38 -8.44
N ILE A 33 -11.01 15.13 -8.59
CA ILE A 33 -10.09 14.69 -9.63
C ILE A 33 -10.30 13.20 -9.92
N GLU A 34 -10.18 12.82 -11.19
CA GLU A 34 -10.29 11.42 -11.59
C GLU A 34 -9.09 10.58 -11.08
N PRO A 35 -9.29 9.28 -10.78
CA PRO A 35 -8.31 8.46 -10.04
C PRO A 35 -6.93 8.36 -10.67
N LEU A 36 -6.84 8.16 -11.98
CA LEU A 36 -5.53 8.03 -12.66
C LEU A 36 -4.85 9.39 -12.81
N THR A 37 -5.63 10.45 -13.09
CA THR A 37 -5.14 11.83 -13.10
C THR A 37 -4.62 12.24 -11.72
N PHE A 38 -5.32 11.85 -10.64
CA PHE A 38 -4.86 12.07 -9.27
C PHE A 38 -3.52 11.37 -8.99
N GLY A 39 -3.40 10.12 -9.44
CA GLY A 39 -2.15 9.36 -9.37
C GLY A 39 -1.02 10.05 -10.15
N ALA A 40 -1.28 10.50 -11.37
CA ALA A 40 -0.29 11.18 -12.22
C ALA A 40 0.21 12.49 -11.58
N VAL A 41 -0.70 13.34 -11.11
CA VAL A 41 -0.35 14.61 -10.44
C VAL A 41 0.44 14.34 -9.16
N ARG A 42 0.00 13.38 -8.32
CA ARG A 42 0.73 12.98 -7.12
C ARG A 42 2.15 12.51 -7.44
N MET A 43 2.31 11.64 -8.44
CA MET A 43 3.63 11.13 -8.82
C MET A 43 4.52 12.22 -9.43
N ALA A 44 3.97 13.17 -10.20
CA ALA A 44 4.73 14.30 -10.72
C ALA A 44 5.35 15.13 -9.58
N PHE A 45 4.57 15.47 -8.55
CA PHE A 45 5.10 16.18 -7.38
C PHE A 45 6.09 15.31 -6.58
N ALA A 46 5.82 14.01 -6.42
CA ALA A 46 6.75 13.10 -5.75
C ALA A 46 8.09 13.01 -6.49
N VAL A 47 8.08 12.90 -7.82
CA VAL A 47 9.28 12.90 -8.68
C VAL A 47 10.05 14.20 -8.51
N LEU A 48 9.38 15.36 -8.54
CA LEU A 48 10.03 16.66 -8.36
C LEU A 48 10.78 16.72 -7.02
N ILE A 49 10.14 16.36 -5.92
CA ILE A 49 10.74 16.41 -4.58
C ILE A 49 11.83 15.35 -4.43
N MET A 50 11.59 14.12 -4.89
CA MET A 50 12.58 13.05 -4.82
C MET A 50 13.82 13.36 -5.67
N THR A 51 13.66 14.05 -6.80
CA THR A 51 14.78 14.53 -7.61
C THR A 51 15.64 15.50 -6.80
N ALA A 52 15.03 16.45 -6.10
CA ALA A 52 15.76 17.36 -5.22
C ALA A 52 16.50 16.59 -4.10
N ILE A 53 15.85 15.61 -3.48
CA ILE A 53 16.46 14.76 -2.42
C ILE A 53 17.66 13.97 -2.97
N VAL A 54 17.55 13.41 -4.18
CA VAL A 54 18.63 12.65 -4.84
C VAL A 54 19.82 13.56 -5.12
N ILE A 55 19.59 14.76 -5.68
CA ILE A 55 20.64 15.71 -6.03
C ILE A 55 21.34 16.24 -4.76
N VAL A 56 20.56 16.77 -3.81
CA VAL A 56 21.12 17.37 -2.57
C VAL A 56 21.79 16.30 -1.71
N GLY A 57 21.19 15.10 -1.65
CA GLY A 57 21.72 13.98 -0.88
C GLY A 57 22.90 13.25 -1.53
N ASN A 58 23.32 13.67 -2.73
CA ASN A 58 24.37 13.00 -3.50
C ASN A 58 24.19 11.48 -3.54
N ALA A 59 22.99 11.04 -3.91
CA ALA A 59 22.59 9.64 -3.91
C ALA A 59 23.35 8.84 -4.97
N GLN A 60 23.59 7.55 -4.70
CA GLN A 60 24.25 6.67 -5.66
C GLN A 60 23.42 6.57 -6.94
N ARG A 61 24.09 6.68 -8.09
CA ARG A 61 23.44 6.55 -9.40
C ARG A 61 23.18 5.07 -9.70
N PRO A 62 21.95 4.69 -10.01
CA PRO A 62 21.63 3.33 -10.40
C PRO A 62 22.16 3.05 -11.82
N ASP A 63 22.48 1.80 -12.10
CA ASP A 63 22.76 1.34 -13.46
C ASP A 63 21.45 1.19 -14.28
N ALA A 64 21.58 0.94 -15.59
CA ALA A 64 20.44 0.82 -16.49
C ALA A 64 19.51 -0.35 -16.13
N GLY A 65 20.05 -1.46 -15.61
CA GLY A 65 19.29 -2.61 -15.16
C GLY A 65 18.48 -2.29 -13.89
N GLU A 66 19.13 -1.65 -12.91
CA GLU A 66 18.51 -1.18 -11.67
C GLU A 66 17.38 -0.17 -11.94
N VAL A 67 17.58 0.74 -12.92
CA VAL A 67 16.53 1.65 -13.38
C VAL A 67 15.36 0.87 -13.95
N GLY A 68 15.59 -0.09 -14.85
CA GLY A 68 14.55 -0.92 -15.45
C GLY A 68 13.75 -1.70 -14.40
N HIS A 69 14.44 -2.34 -13.46
CA HIS A 69 13.80 -3.07 -12.37
C HIS A 69 12.99 -2.15 -11.44
N SER A 70 13.50 -0.96 -11.13
CA SER A 70 12.79 0.02 -10.31
C SER A 70 11.54 0.58 -11.00
N LEU A 71 11.60 0.83 -12.32
CA LEU A 71 10.42 1.24 -13.11
C LEU A 71 9.30 0.18 -13.05
N VAL A 72 9.64 -1.09 -13.23
CA VAL A 72 8.67 -2.20 -13.14
C VAL A 72 8.10 -2.31 -11.73
N ALA A 73 8.96 -2.30 -10.70
CA ALA A 73 8.51 -2.34 -9.31
C ALA A 73 7.56 -1.17 -8.98
N GLY A 74 7.90 0.05 -9.41
CA GLY A 74 7.07 1.23 -9.23
C GLY A 74 5.73 1.15 -9.95
N SER A 75 5.72 0.65 -11.18
CA SER A 75 4.48 0.42 -11.94
C SER A 75 3.54 -0.56 -11.25
N LEU A 76 4.07 -1.58 -10.57
CA LEU A 76 3.28 -2.55 -9.82
C LEU A 76 2.85 -2.01 -8.46
N VAL A 77 3.80 -1.53 -7.63
CA VAL A 77 3.56 -1.13 -6.23
C VAL A 77 2.80 0.19 -6.16
N HIS A 78 3.19 1.18 -6.94
CA HIS A 78 2.55 2.50 -6.91
C HIS A 78 1.53 2.64 -8.05
N GLY A 79 1.84 2.19 -9.25
CA GLY A 79 0.93 2.30 -10.40
C GLY A 79 -0.31 1.42 -10.23
N LEU A 80 -0.15 0.11 -10.36
CA LEU A 80 -1.27 -0.84 -10.33
C LEU A 80 -1.96 -0.89 -8.95
N CYS A 81 -1.19 -0.96 -7.86
CA CYS A 81 -1.78 -1.05 -6.53
C CYS A 81 -2.50 0.25 -6.14
N VAL A 82 -1.81 1.40 -6.15
CA VAL A 82 -2.42 2.67 -5.74
C VAL A 82 -3.51 3.10 -6.71
N GLY A 83 -3.30 2.89 -8.03
CA GLY A 83 -4.32 3.14 -9.04
C GLY A 83 -5.58 2.29 -8.84
N GLY A 84 -5.41 1.02 -8.51
CA GLY A 84 -6.52 0.14 -8.16
C GLY A 84 -7.27 0.62 -6.92
N VAL A 85 -6.57 1.06 -5.87
CA VAL A 85 -7.19 1.66 -4.66
C VAL A 85 -7.96 2.94 -5.02
N TYR A 86 -7.35 3.85 -5.78
CA TYR A 86 -8.01 5.11 -6.16
C TYR A 86 -9.27 4.85 -7.00
N THR A 87 -9.17 3.97 -7.98
CA THR A 87 -10.32 3.55 -8.79
C THR A 87 -11.38 2.87 -7.92
N ALA A 88 -11.01 1.97 -7.02
CA ALA A 88 -11.96 1.30 -6.13
C ALA A 88 -12.75 2.29 -5.28
N ILE A 89 -12.06 3.24 -4.63
CA ILE A 89 -12.69 4.26 -3.77
C ILE A 89 -13.56 5.22 -4.61
N SER A 90 -13.11 5.64 -5.79
CA SER A 90 -13.91 6.51 -6.68
C SER A 90 -15.17 5.82 -7.20
N GLN A 91 -15.15 4.49 -7.30
CA GLN A 91 -16.25 3.63 -7.71
C GLN A 91 -17.12 3.16 -6.53
N GLY A 92 -16.98 3.76 -5.36
CA GLY A 92 -17.84 3.56 -4.20
C GLY A 92 -17.43 2.42 -3.25
N VAL A 93 -16.31 1.73 -3.48
CA VAL A 93 -15.82 0.75 -2.52
C VAL A 93 -15.42 1.46 -1.22
N PRO A 94 -15.94 1.05 -0.05
CA PRO A 94 -15.61 1.69 1.22
C PRO A 94 -14.10 1.66 1.51
N VAL A 95 -13.61 2.74 2.10
CA VAL A 95 -12.18 2.94 2.37
C VAL A 95 -11.60 1.84 3.27
N GLY A 96 -12.34 1.49 4.34
CA GLY A 96 -11.96 0.42 5.25
C GLY A 96 -11.86 -0.95 4.58
N ILE A 97 -12.76 -1.23 3.62
CA ILE A 97 -12.77 -2.49 2.87
C ILE A 97 -11.62 -2.55 1.87
N SER A 98 -11.32 -1.45 1.17
CA SER A 98 -10.14 -1.37 0.30
C SER A 98 -8.85 -1.66 1.08
N ALA A 99 -8.71 -1.10 2.28
CA ALA A 99 -7.56 -1.39 3.15
C ALA A 99 -7.53 -2.85 3.61
N LEU A 100 -8.69 -3.45 3.92
CA LEU A 100 -8.79 -4.85 4.34
C LEU A 100 -8.35 -5.80 3.22
N ILE A 101 -8.78 -5.58 1.99
CA ILE A 101 -8.38 -6.38 0.83
C ILE A 101 -6.86 -6.31 0.65
N LEU A 102 -6.26 -5.12 0.73
CA LEU A 102 -4.80 -4.99 0.68
C LEU A 102 -4.10 -5.65 1.87
N GLY A 103 -4.77 -5.73 3.02
CA GLY A 103 -4.29 -6.44 4.20
C GLY A 103 -4.05 -7.95 3.97
N LEU A 104 -4.63 -8.54 2.92
CA LEU A 104 -4.37 -9.92 2.50
C LEU A 104 -3.02 -10.10 1.78
N GLN A 105 -2.35 -9.01 1.40
CA GLN A 105 -1.09 -9.04 0.65
C GLN A 105 -0.02 -9.96 1.25
N PRO A 106 0.26 -9.98 2.57
CA PRO A 106 1.30 -10.85 3.11
C PRO A 106 0.97 -12.34 2.95
N ILE A 107 -0.32 -12.69 3.05
CA ILE A 107 -0.78 -14.07 2.87
C ILE A 107 -0.60 -14.49 1.41
N LEU A 108 -1.05 -13.65 0.48
CA LEU A 108 -0.92 -13.92 -0.94
C LEU A 108 0.56 -13.94 -1.37
N ALA A 109 1.38 -13.03 -0.81
CA ALA A 109 2.81 -12.99 -1.08
C ALA A 109 3.53 -14.24 -0.60
N SER A 110 3.22 -14.76 0.59
CA SER A 110 3.82 -16.00 1.10
C SER A 110 3.44 -17.22 0.25
N THR A 111 2.18 -17.28 -0.21
CA THR A 111 1.69 -18.37 -1.06
C THR A 111 2.34 -18.38 -2.45
N ILE A 112 2.57 -17.19 -3.02
CA ILE A 112 3.22 -17.04 -4.33
C ILE A 112 4.75 -17.21 -4.22
N ALA A 113 5.35 -16.80 -3.10
CA ALA A 113 6.79 -16.90 -2.88
C ALA A 113 7.32 -18.34 -3.00
N ASP A 114 6.52 -19.34 -2.66
CA ASP A 114 6.84 -20.76 -2.86
C ASP A 114 7.22 -21.06 -4.32
N ARG A 115 6.44 -20.53 -5.26
CA ARG A 115 6.69 -20.73 -6.69
C ARG A 115 7.83 -19.89 -7.27
N PHE A 116 8.06 -18.70 -6.72
CA PHE A 116 9.06 -17.75 -7.24
C PHE A 116 10.39 -17.76 -6.52
N LEU A 117 10.42 -18.16 -5.23
CA LEU A 117 11.60 -18.15 -4.37
C LEU A 117 11.97 -19.54 -3.83
N GLY A 118 11.16 -20.58 -4.10
CA GLY A 118 11.38 -21.95 -3.63
C GLY A 118 11.12 -22.16 -2.14
N ASP A 119 10.43 -21.23 -1.50
CA ASP A 119 10.04 -21.31 -0.09
C ASP A 119 8.76 -22.16 0.05
N ARG A 120 8.80 -23.29 0.75
CA ARG A 120 7.62 -24.15 0.93
C ARG A 120 6.60 -23.47 1.84
N VAL A 121 5.36 -23.34 1.35
CA VAL A 121 4.22 -22.87 2.14
C VAL A 121 3.88 -23.87 3.21
N THR A 122 3.91 -23.45 4.47
CA THR A 122 3.59 -24.32 5.62
C THR A 122 2.08 -24.51 5.78
N PRO A 123 1.61 -25.59 6.42
CA PRO A 123 0.18 -25.74 6.74
C PRO A 123 -0.39 -24.59 7.56
N VAL A 124 0.43 -23.94 8.41
CA VAL A 124 0.04 -22.77 9.19
C VAL A 124 -0.25 -21.57 8.30
N GLN A 125 0.55 -21.37 7.24
CA GLN A 125 0.30 -20.31 6.25
C GLN A 125 -0.99 -20.57 5.45
N TRP A 126 -1.27 -21.82 5.08
CA TRP A 126 -2.53 -22.20 4.45
C TRP A 126 -3.74 -21.94 5.36
N ALA A 127 -3.64 -22.28 6.65
CA ALA A 127 -4.68 -21.97 7.62
C ALA A 127 -4.89 -20.45 7.74
N GLY A 128 -3.80 -19.66 7.74
CA GLY A 128 -3.87 -18.21 7.71
C GLY A 128 -4.58 -17.66 6.46
N LEU A 129 -4.30 -18.23 5.28
CA LEU A 129 -4.97 -17.86 4.03
C LEU A 129 -6.47 -18.12 4.11
N VAL A 130 -6.88 -19.30 4.55
CA VAL A 130 -8.29 -19.66 4.70
C VAL A 130 -9.00 -18.72 5.67
N LEU A 131 -8.40 -18.43 6.83
CA LEU A 131 -8.94 -17.47 7.79
C LEU A 131 -9.05 -16.06 7.21
N GLY A 132 -8.05 -15.62 6.44
CA GLY A 132 -8.09 -14.34 5.75
C GLY A 132 -9.25 -14.24 4.75
N VAL A 133 -9.46 -15.27 3.94
CA VAL A 133 -10.58 -15.34 2.99
C VAL A 133 -11.93 -15.36 3.74
N VAL A 134 -12.05 -16.20 4.78
CA VAL A 134 -13.26 -16.25 5.62
C VAL A 134 -13.56 -14.90 6.24
N GLY A 135 -12.53 -14.20 6.76
CA GLY A 135 -12.68 -12.84 7.30
C GLY A 135 -13.22 -11.86 6.29
N VAL A 136 -12.68 -11.85 5.05
CA VAL A 136 -13.19 -10.99 3.98
C VAL A 136 -14.63 -11.36 3.60
N LEU A 137 -14.96 -12.63 3.48
CA LEU A 137 -16.33 -13.06 3.17
C LEU A 137 -17.32 -12.64 4.26
N LEU A 138 -16.92 -12.69 5.54
CA LEU A 138 -17.74 -12.18 6.64
C LEU A 138 -17.96 -10.67 6.56
N VAL A 139 -16.98 -9.89 6.11
CA VAL A 139 -17.14 -8.45 5.88
C VAL A 139 -18.08 -8.20 4.70
N LEU A 140 -17.98 -8.98 3.65
CA LEU A 140 -18.80 -8.85 2.43
C LEU A 140 -20.19 -9.50 2.56
N HIS A 141 -20.56 -10.06 3.73
CA HIS A 141 -21.92 -10.61 3.94
C HIS A 141 -22.99 -9.50 3.89
N ASP A 142 -22.64 -8.28 4.29
CA ASP A 142 -23.55 -7.14 4.21
C ASP A 142 -23.68 -6.69 2.75
N ARG A 143 -24.87 -6.93 2.21
CA ARG A 143 -25.22 -6.54 0.83
C ARG A 143 -25.06 -5.04 0.59
N SER A 144 -25.24 -4.19 1.61
CA SER A 144 -25.06 -2.75 1.48
C SER A 144 -23.62 -2.38 1.13
N ILE A 145 -22.65 -3.10 1.69
CA ILE A 145 -21.22 -2.94 1.37
C ILE A 145 -20.94 -3.36 -0.08
N VAL A 146 -21.47 -4.51 -0.50
CA VAL A 146 -21.24 -5.02 -1.86
C VAL A 146 -21.89 -4.12 -2.91
N LEU A 147 -23.09 -3.62 -2.63
CA LEU A 147 -23.84 -2.73 -3.53
C LEU A 147 -23.28 -1.30 -3.55
N ALA A 148 -22.50 -0.88 -2.54
CA ALA A 148 -21.87 0.44 -2.52
C ALA A 148 -20.81 0.60 -3.62
N GLY A 149 -20.10 -0.47 -3.95
CA GLY A 149 -19.07 -0.48 -4.99
C GLY A 149 -19.58 -0.98 -6.34
N SER A 150 -19.14 -0.34 -7.44
CA SER A 150 -19.38 -0.87 -8.78
C SER A 150 -18.54 -2.14 -9.05
N ALA A 151 -18.92 -2.92 -10.07
CA ALA A 151 -18.11 -4.08 -10.50
C ALA A 151 -16.65 -3.68 -10.84
N LEU A 152 -16.45 -2.52 -11.48
CA LEU A 152 -15.14 -1.97 -11.76
C LEU A 152 -14.37 -1.68 -10.49
N GLY A 153 -15.01 -1.14 -9.45
CA GLY A 153 -14.39 -0.85 -8.15
C GLY A 153 -13.89 -2.13 -7.46
N TRP A 154 -14.66 -3.20 -7.51
CA TRP A 154 -14.27 -4.49 -6.93
C TRP A 154 -13.12 -5.15 -7.70
N VAL A 155 -13.16 -5.11 -9.04
CA VAL A 155 -12.05 -5.58 -9.88
C VAL A 155 -10.78 -4.77 -9.61
N ALA A 156 -10.88 -3.45 -9.50
CA ALA A 156 -9.77 -2.57 -9.18
C ALA A 156 -9.16 -2.87 -7.80
N SER A 157 -9.98 -3.20 -6.80
CA SER A 157 -9.51 -3.64 -5.48
C SER A 157 -8.70 -4.94 -5.56
N LEU A 158 -9.13 -5.92 -6.36
CA LEU A 158 -8.39 -7.16 -6.56
C LEU A 158 -7.09 -6.93 -7.34
N LEU A 159 -7.13 -6.09 -8.38
CA LEU A 159 -5.93 -5.71 -9.11
C LEU A 159 -4.92 -4.97 -8.23
N SER A 160 -5.39 -4.16 -7.29
CA SER A 160 -4.51 -3.50 -6.32
C SER A 160 -3.80 -4.49 -5.40
N LEU A 161 -4.50 -5.52 -4.93
CA LEU A 161 -3.90 -6.62 -4.14
C LEU A 161 -2.86 -7.41 -4.95
N ILE A 162 -3.15 -7.71 -6.22
CA ILE A 162 -2.20 -8.36 -7.12
C ILE A 162 -0.98 -7.45 -7.35
N GLY A 163 -1.21 -6.16 -7.61
CA GLY A 163 -0.17 -5.16 -7.84
C GLY A 163 0.82 -5.07 -6.69
N ILE A 164 0.32 -4.90 -5.46
CA ILE A 164 1.19 -4.83 -4.28
C ILE A 164 1.91 -6.15 -4.02
N THR A 165 1.25 -7.28 -4.23
CA THR A 165 1.82 -8.60 -3.98
C THR A 165 2.96 -8.90 -4.95
N LEU A 166 2.71 -8.81 -6.25
CA LEU A 166 3.72 -9.06 -7.27
C LEU A 166 4.82 -8.01 -7.23
N GLY A 167 4.43 -6.74 -7.01
CA GLY A 167 5.38 -5.63 -6.95
C GLY A 167 6.36 -5.76 -5.79
N THR A 168 5.91 -6.12 -4.60
CA THR A 168 6.79 -6.31 -3.43
C THR A 168 7.70 -7.53 -3.58
N LEU A 169 7.22 -8.63 -4.15
CA LEU A 169 8.05 -9.80 -4.47
C LEU A 169 9.11 -9.46 -5.52
N TYR A 170 8.71 -8.74 -6.56
CA TYR A 170 9.62 -8.28 -7.62
C TYR A 170 10.68 -7.32 -7.05
N GLN A 171 10.25 -6.35 -6.25
CA GLN A 171 11.14 -5.39 -5.59
C GLN A 171 12.16 -6.09 -4.68
N LYS A 172 11.71 -7.08 -3.88
CA LYS A 172 12.59 -7.88 -3.02
C LYS A 172 13.66 -8.61 -3.82
N ARG A 173 13.29 -9.16 -4.98
CA ARG A 173 14.20 -9.97 -5.80
C ARG A 173 15.21 -9.13 -6.58
N TYR A 174 14.78 -8.00 -7.13
CA TYR A 174 15.58 -7.25 -8.12
C TYR A 174 16.04 -5.87 -7.67
N CYS A 175 15.46 -5.30 -6.60
CA CYS A 175 15.77 -3.93 -6.18
C CYS A 175 16.44 -3.84 -4.79
N GLY A 176 16.85 -4.97 -4.20
CA GLY A 176 17.34 -5.00 -2.80
C GLY A 176 18.65 -4.24 -2.56
N GLY A 177 19.51 -4.08 -3.58
CA GLY A 177 20.80 -3.37 -3.48
C GLY A 177 20.74 -1.88 -3.83
N ILE A 178 19.61 -1.39 -4.37
CA ILE A 178 19.49 -0.03 -4.90
C ILE A 178 19.39 0.99 -3.76
N ASP A 179 20.07 2.13 -3.88
CA ASP A 179 19.87 3.26 -2.95
C ASP A 179 18.38 3.64 -2.92
N TRP A 180 17.80 3.66 -1.74
CA TRP A 180 16.38 3.90 -1.57
C TRP A 180 15.88 5.22 -2.19
N ARG A 181 16.74 6.26 -2.26
CA ARG A 181 16.41 7.57 -2.81
C ARG A 181 16.24 7.49 -4.32
N THR A 182 17.22 6.91 -5.01
CA THR A 182 17.16 6.71 -6.46
C THR A 182 16.16 5.65 -6.85
N GLY A 183 16.04 4.56 -6.07
CA GLY A 183 15.02 3.53 -6.25
C GLY A 183 13.60 4.09 -6.14
N ASN A 184 13.29 4.87 -5.08
CA ASN A 184 11.99 5.49 -4.90
C ASN A 184 11.69 6.53 -5.99
N LEU A 185 12.67 7.37 -6.38
CA LEU A 185 12.53 8.28 -7.52
C LEU A 185 12.11 7.54 -8.78
N THR A 186 12.83 6.49 -9.14
CA THR A 186 12.59 5.72 -10.36
C THR A 186 11.25 4.97 -10.29
N GLN A 187 10.87 4.46 -9.12
CA GLN A 187 9.55 3.87 -8.89
C GLN A 187 8.42 4.89 -9.08
N CYS A 188 8.57 6.11 -8.57
CA CYS A 188 7.62 7.19 -8.79
C CYS A 188 7.51 7.57 -10.28
N ILE A 189 8.62 7.55 -11.04
CA ILE A 189 8.61 7.77 -12.49
C ILE A 189 7.82 6.66 -13.19
N GLY A 190 8.09 5.38 -12.89
CA GLY A 190 7.38 4.24 -13.49
C GLY A 190 5.87 4.30 -13.24
N ALA A 191 5.48 4.56 -12.00
CA ALA A 191 4.08 4.75 -11.64
C ALA A 191 3.45 5.97 -12.32
N GLY A 192 4.17 7.09 -12.36
CA GLY A 192 3.72 8.33 -13.00
C GLY A 192 3.45 8.15 -14.50
N LEU A 193 4.32 7.42 -15.20
CA LEU A 193 4.13 7.08 -16.61
C LEU A 193 2.89 6.20 -16.82
N LEU A 194 2.69 5.19 -15.96
CA LEU A 194 1.51 4.34 -16.03
C LEU A 194 0.22 5.12 -15.77
N PHE A 195 0.21 5.97 -14.74
CA PHE A 195 -0.92 6.84 -14.43
C PHE A 195 -1.21 7.83 -15.56
N ALA A 196 -0.18 8.49 -16.09
CA ALA A 196 -0.35 9.42 -17.21
C ALA A 196 -0.92 8.70 -18.44
N ALA A 197 -0.36 7.55 -18.81
CA ALA A 197 -0.87 6.77 -19.94
C ALA A 197 -2.35 6.39 -19.74
N GLY A 198 -2.73 5.91 -18.55
CA GLY A 198 -4.12 5.58 -18.23
C GLY A 198 -5.04 6.81 -18.19
N ALA A 199 -4.60 7.93 -17.61
CA ALA A 199 -5.36 9.17 -17.57
C ALA A 199 -5.62 9.73 -18.98
N PHE A 200 -4.63 9.68 -19.87
CA PHE A 200 -4.81 10.09 -21.25
C PHE A 200 -5.70 9.16 -22.07
N ALA A 201 -5.72 7.86 -21.73
CA ALA A 201 -6.50 6.86 -22.46
C ALA A 201 -7.97 6.80 -21.99
N PHE A 202 -8.24 7.01 -20.71
CA PHE A 202 -9.53 6.66 -20.09
C PHE A 202 -10.23 7.80 -19.33
N GLU A 203 -9.56 8.94 -19.08
CA GLU A 203 -10.10 10.02 -18.25
C GLU A 203 -10.16 11.33 -19.02
N THR A 204 -11.04 12.22 -18.55
CA THR A 204 -11.18 13.59 -19.10
C THR A 204 -10.06 14.51 -18.62
N ARG A 205 -9.41 14.14 -17.52
CA ARG A 205 -8.33 14.90 -16.85
C ARG A 205 -8.81 16.23 -16.27
N GLU A 206 -10.11 16.32 -15.99
CA GLU A 206 -10.64 17.50 -15.31
C GLU A 206 -10.19 17.53 -13.85
N ILE A 207 -9.70 18.69 -13.44
CA ILE A 207 -9.24 18.93 -12.07
C ILE A 207 -10.02 20.12 -11.52
N ARG A 208 -10.79 19.88 -10.47
CA ARG A 208 -11.45 20.95 -9.71
C ARG A 208 -10.60 21.29 -8.51
N TRP A 209 -9.76 22.30 -8.64
CA TRP A 209 -8.88 22.73 -7.57
C TRP A 209 -9.70 23.24 -6.38
N SER A 210 -9.60 22.57 -5.25
CA SER A 210 -10.20 22.91 -3.97
C SER A 210 -9.16 22.83 -2.87
N GLY A 211 -9.46 23.40 -1.70
CA GLY A 211 -8.58 23.31 -0.54
C GLY A 211 -8.35 21.86 -0.12
N GLU A 212 -9.41 21.03 -0.22
CA GLU A 212 -9.37 19.60 0.12
C GLU A 212 -8.46 18.82 -0.82
N LEU A 213 -8.52 19.08 -2.13
CA LEU A 213 -7.64 18.43 -3.11
C LEU A 213 -6.17 18.82 -2.89
N ILE A 214 -5.91 20.12 -2.66
CA ILE A 214 -4.56 20.61 -2.40
C ILE A 214 -4.01 19.98 -1.12
N PHE A 215 -4.81 19.94 -0.05
CA PHE A 215 -4.44 19.27 1.20
C PHE A 215 -4.17 17.78 0.97
N ALA A 216 -5.07 17.06 0.27
CA ALA A 216 -4.91 15.64 -0.03
C ALA A 216 -3.63 15.36 -0.82
N LEU A 217 -3.34 16.14 -1.87
CA LEU A 217 -2.11 16.03 -2.65
C LEU A 217 -0.87 16.30 -1.80
N ALA A 218 -0.85 17.41 -1.06
CA ALA A 218 0.27 17.76 -0.20
C ALA A 218 0.52 16.66 0.84
N TRP A 219 -0.54 16.16 1.49
CA TRP A 219 -0.45 15.08 2.45
C TRP A 219 0.09 13.79 1.83
N LEU A 220 -0.48 13.35 0.72
CA LEU A 220 -0.07 12.11 0.04
C LEU A 220 1.36 12.19 -0.50
N VAL A 221 1.82 13.35 -0.94
CA VAL A 221 3.19 13.55 -1.42
C VAL A 221 4.16 13.64 -0.24
N LEU A 222 3.96 14.59 0.67
CA LEU A 222 4.94 14.89 1.74
C LEU A 222 4.92 13.81 2.83
N VAL A 223 3.73 13.41 3.25
CA VAL A 223 3.60 12.49 4.38
C VAL A 223 3.74 11.04 3.92
N LEU A 224 3.04 10.63 2.86
CA LEU A 224 3.10 9.24 2.40
C LEU A 224 4.34 8.93 1.58
N SER A 225 4.56 9.67 0.49
CA SER A 225 5.62 9.33 -0.46
C SER A 225 7.02 9.63 0.07
N ILE A 226 7.15 10.53 1.05
CA ILE A 226 8.46 10.92 1.60
C ILE A 226 8.60 10.47 3.06
N ALA A 227 7.77 10.99 3.98
CA ALA A 227 7.97 10.75 5.40
C ALA A 227 7.69 9.29 5.79
N ALA A 228 6.56 8.71 5.36
CA ALA A 228 6.21 7.33 5.69
C ALA A 228 7.16 6.32 5.02
N VAL A 229 7.55 6.56 3.75
CA VAL A 229 8.55 5.74 3.07
C VAL A 229 9.92 5.86 3.75
N GLY A 230 10.37 7.07 4.08
CA GLY A 230 11.60 7.29 4.84
C GLY A 230 11.59 6.58 6.21
N LEU A 231 10.46 6.69 6.93
CA LEU A 231 10.27 5.99 8.22
C LEU A 231 10.26 4.46 8.04
N MET A 232 9.68 3.96 6.95
CA MET A 232 9.71 2.54 6.58
C MET A 232 11.14 2.04 6.43
N TYR A 233 11.96 2.72 5.63
CA TYR A 233 13.37 2.34 5.43
C TYR A 233 14.17 2.42 6.74
N TRP A 234 13.90 3.44 7.59
CA TRP A 234 14.53 3.57 8.88
C TRP A 234 14.15 2.42 9.84
N LEU A 235 12.87 2.02 9.85
CA LEU A 235 12.39 0.89 10.64
C LEU A 235 12.98 -0.44 10.15
N ILE A 236 13.01 -0.70 8.84
CA ILE A 236 13.58 -1.92 8.25
C ILE A 236 15.05 -2.09 8.63
N ARG A 237 15.82 -1.00 8.64
CA ARG A 237 17.25 -1.05 9.03
C ARG A 237 17.48 -1.31 10.51
N ARG A 238 16.49 -1.10 11.37
CA ARG A 238 16.61 -1.21 12.84
C ARG A 238 15.84 -2.36 13.46
N SER A 239 14.88 -2.92 12.73
CA SER A 239 14.04 -4.03 13.20
C SER A 239 14.40 -5.31 12.46
N ALA A 240 14.22 -6.46 13.12
CA ALA A 240 14.20 -7.74 12.39
C ALA A 240 13.09 -7.67 11.34
N ALA A 241 13.33 -8.13 10.12
CA ALA A 241 12.42 -8.02 8.98
C ALA A 241 10.99 -8.55 9.29
N THR A 242 10.88 -9.57 10.13
CA THR A 242 9.61 -10.15 10.61
C THR A 242 8.82 -9.20 11.50
N GLY A 243 9.48 -8.38 12.33
CA GLY A 243 8.82 -7.41 13.20
C GLY A 243 8.21 -6.22 12.44
N PHE A 244 8.85 -5.80 11.34
CA PHE A 244 8.34 -4.73 10.51
C PHE A 244 7.09 -5.15 9.71
N ALA A 245 7.12 -6.34 9.10
CA ALA A 245 5.98 -6.83 8.30
C ALA A 245 4.69 -6.94 9.12
N SER A 246 4.79 -7.21 10.42
CA SER A 246 3.63 -7.30 11.31
C SER A 246 2.89 -5.95 11.51
N LEU A 247 3.53 -4.82 11.24
CA LEU A 247 2.90 -3.49 11.37
C LEU A 247 1.79 -3.28 10.32
N PHE A 248 1.95 -3.87 9.13
CA PHE A 248 0.94 -3.74 8.07
C PHE A 248 -0.40 -4.40 8.43
N TYR A 249 -0.44 -5.30 9.41
CA TYR A 249 -1.68 -5.93 9.88
C TYR A 249 -2.58 -4.98 10.65
N LEU A 250 -2.01 -3.93 11.22
CA LEU A 250 -2.76 -2.90 11.94
C LEU A 250 -3.36 -1.86 10.98
N VAL A 251 -2.83 -1.74 9.76
CA VAL A 251 -3.26 -0.73 8.79
C VAL A 251 -4.76 -0.83 8.47
N PRO A 252 -5.35 -2.00 8.15
CA PRO A 252 -6.79 -2.08 7.88
C PRO A 252 -7.65 -1.64 9.06
N ALA A 253 -7.29 -2.05 10.28
CA ALA A 253 -8.04 -1.68 11.48
C ALA A 253 -7.98 -0.16 11.74
N VAL A 254 -6.79 0.42 11.65
CA VAL A 254 -6.60 1.88 11.83
C VAL A 254 -7.31 2.66 10.71
N THR A 255 -7.23 2.18 9.46
CA THR A 255 -7.95 2.80 8.33
C THR A 255 -9.47 2.74 8.53
N ALA A 256 -10.01 1.62 9.01
CA ALA A 256 -11.43 1.48 9.30
C ALA A 256 -11.89 2.43 10.43
N ILE A 257 -11.07 2.60 11.47
CA ILE A 257 -11.35 3.56 12.55
C ILE A 257 -11.38 5.00 11.97
N PHE A 258 -10.41 5.37 11.15
CA PHE A 258 -10.41 6.68 10.50
C PHE A 258 -11.60 6.85 9.55
N ALA A 259 -11.94 5.83 8.77
CA ALA A 259 -13.09 5.86 7.86
C ALA A 259 -14.42 6.04 8.62
N PHE A 260 -14.56 5.38 9.77
CA PHE A 260 -15.70 5.58 10.66
C PHE A 260 -15.78 7.01 11.20
N ILE A 261 -14.66 7.53 11.75
CA ILE A 261 -14.62 8.86 12.37
C ILE A 261 -14.83 9.98 11.35
N LEU A 262 -14.19 9.88 10.16
CA LEU A 262 -14.12 10.99 9.21
C LEU A 262 -15.22 10.94 8.15
N PHE A 263 -15.68 9.74 7.78
CA PHE A 263 -16.65 9.55 6.70
C PHE A 263 -17.95 8.90 7.16
N GLY A 264 -18.05 8.51 8.44
CA GLY A 264 -19.24 7.84 8.98
C GLY A 264 -19.44 6.41 8.42
N GLU A 265 -18.37 5.80 7.85
CA GLU A 265 -18.44 4.40 7.40
C GLU A 265 -18.70 3.49 8.60
N ARG A 266 -19.88 2.87 8.66
CA ARG A 266 -20.25 1.97 9.75
C ARG A 266 -20.07 0.53 9.31
N LEU A 267 -19.46 -0.24 10.19
CA LEU A 267 -19.35 -1.68 10.07
C LEU A 267 -20.26 -2.32 11.12
N ASP A 268 -21.01 -3.31 10.75
CA ASP A 268 -21.78 -4.13 11.69
C ASP A 268 -20.86 -5.05 12.49
N ALA A 269 -21.40 -5.69 13.53
CA ALA A 269 -20.63 -6.54 14.42
C ALA A 269 -19.98 -7.72 13.69
N LEU A 270 -20.65 -8.27 12.66
CA LEU A 270 -20.13 -9.40 11.89
C LEU A 270 -18.99 -8.99 10.97
N SER A 271 -19.06 -7.79 10.37
CA SER A 271 -17.96 -7.19 9.61
C SER A 271 -16.74 -6.92 10.50
N VAL A 272 -16.94 -6.41 11.71
CA VAL A 272 -15.86 -6.24 12.69
C VAL A 272 -15.24 -7.60 13.06
N LEU A 273 -16.06 -8.62 13.31
CA LEU A 273 -15.57 -9.98 13.55
C LEU A 273 -14.76 -10.50 12.35
N GLY A 274 -15.24 -10.28 11.13
CA GLY A 274 -14.54 -10.62 9.89
C GLY A 274 -13.16 -9.97 9.80
N MET A 275 -13.05 -8.69 10.15
CA MET A 275 -11.77 -7.96 10.21
C MET A 275 -10.81 -8.57 11.24
N VAL A 276 -11.30 -8.93 12.43
CA VAL A 276 -10.50 -9.58 13.48
C VAL A 276 -10.00 -10.95 13.02
N ILE A 277 -10.89 -11.76 12.40
CA ILE A 277 -10.52 -13.07 11.84
C ILE A 277 -9.48 -12.91 10.72
N CYS A 278 -9.65 -11.92 9.83
CA CYS A 278 -8.69 -11.62 8.77
C CYS A 278 -7.32 -11.25 9.36
N ALA A 279 -7.28 -10.35 10.35
CA ALA A 279 -6.04 -9.97 11.04
C ALA A 279 -5.38 -11.18 11.73
N GLY A 280 -6.17 -12.04 12.39
CA GLY A 280 -5.69 -13.28 12.99
C GLY A 280 -5.10 -14.25 11.95
N GLY A 281 -5.76 -14.40 10.80
CA GLY A 281 -5.27 -15.20 9.68
C GLY A 281 -3.92 -14.70 9.15
N VAL A 282 -3.76 -13.40 9.02
CA VAL A 282 -2.50 -12.79 8.58
C VAL A 282 -1.39 -12.98 9.61
N LEU A 283 -1.69 -12.81 10.92
CA LEU A 283 -0.74 -13.08 11.99
C LEU A 283 -0.29 -14.54 11.99
N LEU A 284 -1.23 -15.46 11.82
CA LEU A 284 -0.95 -16.89 11.77
C LEU A 284 -0.07 -17.26 10.58
N ALA A 285 -0.37 -16.73 9.39
CA ALA A 285 0.44 -16.95 8.19
C ALA A 285 1.89 -16.48 8.36
N ASN A 286 2.10 -15.40 9.13
CA ASN A 286 3.44 -14.86 9.35
C ASN A 286 4.28 -15.67 10.34
N GLN A 287 3.65 -16.38 11.29
CA GLN A 287 4.36 -17.28 12.22
C GLN A 287 4.94 -18.51 11.51
N GLY A 288 4.39 -18.88 10.35
CA GLY A 288 4.83 -20.02 9.55
C GLY A 288 6.06 -19.76 8.68
N THR A 289 6.61 -18.54 8.63
CA THR A 289 7.81 -18.27 7.84
C THR A 289 9.01 -18.97 8.47
N ALA A 290 9.49 -20.04 7.83
CA ALA A 290 10.72 -20.72 8.22
C ALA A 290 11.89 -19.75 8.19
N LYS A 291 12.83 -19.91 9.14
CA LYS A 291 14.09 -19.16 9.17
C LYS A 291 14.77 -19.21 7.80
N PRO A 292 15.33 -18.08 7.30
CA PRO A 292 16.16 -18.12 6.11
C PRO A 292 17.24 -19.17 6.30
N ARG A 293 17.45 -20.03 5.30
CA ARG A 293 18.67 -20.84 5.26
C ARG A 293 19.84 -19.87 5.15
N GLU A 294 20.68 -19.84 6.15
CA GLU A 294 22.02 -19.25 6.06
C GLU A 294 22.75 -20.02 4.95
N PHE A 295 23.09 -19.31 3.87
CA PHE A 295 24.02 -19.75 2.86
C PHE A 295 25.41 -19.18 3.18
#